data_5a1920093fd1f23bdab35c1018bbc7dc
#
_entry.id   5a1920093fd1f23bdab35c1018bbc7dc
#
_cell.length_a   1.000
_cell.length_b   1.000
_cell.length_c   1.000
_cell.angle_alpha   90.00
_cell.angle_beta   90.00
_cell.angle_gamma   90.00
#
_symmetry.space_group_name_H-M   'P 1'
#
loop_
_entity.id
_entity.type
_entity.pdbx_description
1 polymer ?
#
loop_
_entity_poly.entity_id
_entity_poly.type
_entity_poly.pdbx_seq_one_letter_code
_entity_poly.pdbx_strand_id
1 'polypeptide(L)'
;MISRSRLTTFSLASILILMGATLVTAQQPQAQYKPIYPSQKASVMQTIGVTDVTISYYRPAIKGRTIFAEAPPEMETRAKGEATLDNQNERKPGEPIVPYNHVWRAGANDATVFQVSDDVLVNGQPLKAGTYSLSAIPGKDEWTLIFNNDYGQWGAFSYDAKKDALRVKAKPQAVPQSQELLVFNFDPVTANSATANLRWEKVSVPFTVEVKDVKAVWRARTDALIAANPANEVFPIQAANTFAADKNWDEALKYVDLSIKTKPTFRGLSAKATILHNAGRKDESLAAADQAIAKGKADGVDTSAFEKRVAGWKSGT
;
A
#
# COMPACT_ATOMS: atom_id res chain seq x y z
N MET A 1 78.05 -11.76 -52.48
CA MET A 1 77.17 -10.59 -52.33
C MET A 1 75.82 -11.11 -51.89
N ILE A 2 75.35 -10.81 -50.70
CA ILE A 2 74.34 -11.46 -49.98
C ILE A 2 73.02 -10.64 -50.17
N SER A 3 72.00 -11.24 -50.78
CA SER A 3 70.68 -10.66 -50.92
C SER A 3 69.83 -11.06 -49.70
N ARG A 4 69.34 -10.08 -48.91
CA ARG A 4 68.42 -10.27 -47.81
C ARG A 4 66.98 -10.15 -48.32
N SER A 5 66.21 -11.24 -48.27
CA SER A 5 64.79 -11.23 -48.45
C SER A 5 64.09 -10.83 -47.14
N ARG A 6 63.18 -9.86 -47.18
CA ARG A 6 62.36 -9.44 -46.05
C ARG A 6 61.08 -10.30 -46.03
N LEU A 7 60.90 -11.05 -44.96
CA LEU A 7 59.62 -11.66 -44.63
C LEU A 7 58.71 -10.61 -43.96
N THR A 8 57.57 -10.37 -44.55
CA THR A 8 56.49 -9.61 -43.96
C THR A 8 55.59 -10.55 -43.13
N THR A 9 55.61 -10.41 -41.84
CA THR A 9 54.70 -11.11 -40.92
C THR A 9 53.39 -10.36 -40.83
N PHE A 10 52.29 -11.00 -41.28
CA PHE A 10 50.91 -10.56 -40.99
C PHE A 10 50.54 -10.97 -39.56
N SER A 11 50.30 -9.97 -38.72
CA SER A 11 49.77 -10.18 -37.36
C SER A 11 48.25 -10.18 -37.42
N LEU A 12 47.60 -11.34 -37.17
CA LEU A 12 46.16 -11.45 -36.93
C LEU A 12 45.89 -10.98 -35.49
N ALA A 13 45.32 -9.82 -35.36
CA ALA A 13 44.79 -9.38 -34.07
C ALA A 13 43.41 -10.01 -33.87
N SER A 14 43.34 -11.03 -33.02
CA SER A 14 42.10 -11.63 -32.55
C SER A 14 41.47 -10.69 -31.51
N ILE A 15 40.34 -10.02 -31.87
CA ILE A 15 39.55 -9.26 -30.93
C ILE A 15 38.67 -10.21 -30.14
N LEU A 16 39.08 -10.44 -28.88
CA LEU A 16 38.28 -11.15 -27.89
C LEU A 16 37.20 -10.19 -27.34
N ILE A 17 35.95 -10.32 -27.78
CA ILE A 17 34.83 -9.62 -27.16
C ILE A 17 34.48 -10.33 -25.86
N LEU A 18 34.94 -9.79 -24.72
CA LEU A 18 34.47 -10.19 -23.40
C LEU A 18 33.04 -9.67 -23.22
N MET A 19 32.03 -10.52 -23.38
CA MET A 19 30.69 -10.27 -22.87
C MET A 19 30.76 -10.33 -21.32
N GLY A 20 30.85 -9.15 -20.70
CA GLY A 20 30.70 -9.01 -19.25
C GLY A 20 29.27 -9.30 -18.85
N ALA A 21 29.00 -10.53 -18.41
CA ALA A 21 27.75 -10.82 -17.68
C ALA A 21 27.82 -10.08 -16.34
N THR A 22 27.10 -8.98 -16.23
CA THR A 22 26.85 -8.33 -14.93
C THR A 22 25.96 -9.26 -14.11
N LEU A 23 26.58 -10.04 -13.23
CA LEU A 23 25.87 -10.74 -12.17
C LEU A 23 25.25 -9.67 -11.26
N VAL A 24 23.95 -9.43 -11.43
CA VAL A 24 23.15 -8.74 -10.42
C VAL A 24 23.07 -9.67 -9.23
N THR A 25 24.03 -9.54 -8.32
CA THR A 25 23.95 -10.17 -7.01
C THR A 25 22.78 -9.52 -6.29
N ALA A 26 21.67 -10.24 -6.15
CA ALA A 26 20.62 -9.86 -5.23
C ALA A 26 21.27 -9.75 -3.84
N GLN A 27 21.43 -8.51 -3.35
CA GLN A 27 21.93 -8.24 -2.02
C GLN A 27 20.94 -8.89 -1.04
N GLN A 28 21.37 -10.00 -0.42
CA GLN A 28 20.61 -10.57 0.70
C GLN A 28 20.51 -9.47 1.79
N PRO A 29 19.32 -9.27 2.37
CA PRO A 29 19.17 -8.32 3.46
C PRO A 29 20.20 -8.68 4.54
N GLN A 30 21.08 -7.75 4.86
CA GLN A 30 22.04 -7.96 5.95
C GLN A 30 21.25 -8.27 7.23
N ALA A 31 21.59 -9.37 7.89
CA ALA A 31 20.99 -9.75 9.15
C ALA A 31 21.21 -8.62 10.17
N GLN A 32 20.18 -7.84 10.44
CA GLN A 32 20.24 -6.80 11.47
C GLN A 32 20.12 -7.45 12.84
N TYR A 33 20.96 -7.01 13.79
CA TYR A 33 20.81 -7.40 15.19
C TYR A 33 19.42 -7.01 15.70
N LYS A 34 18.65 -7.99 16.16
CA LYS A 34 17.33 -7.78 16.77
C LYS A 34 17.41 -8.08 18.26
N PRO A 35 17.33 -7.07 19.12
CA PRO A 35 17.26 -7.31 20.55
C PRO A 35 15.98 -8.03 20.92
N ILE A 36 16.04 -8.85 21.98
CA ILE A 36 14.85 -9.51 22.55
C ILE A 36 14.15 -8.50 23.46
N TYR A 37 13.00 -8.02 23.04
CA TYR A 37 12.17 -7.13 23.86
C TYR A 37 11.06 -7.89 24.58
N PRO A 38 10.74 -7.54 25.83
CA PRO A 38 9.59 -8.10 26.56
C PRO A 38 8.25 -7.87 25.85
N SER A 39 8.12 -6.72 25.17
CA SER A 39 6.99 -6.41 24.29
C SER A 39 7.41 -6.70 22.84
N GLN A 40 6.85 -7.75 22.25
CA GLN A 40 7.20 -8.16 20.90
C GLN A 40 6.52 -7.27 19.84
N LYS A 41 7.17 -7.13 18.69
CA LYS A 41 6.63 -6.38 17.56
C LYS A 41 5.54 -7.17 16.84
N ALA A 42 4.51 -6.46 16.41
CA ALA A 42 3.44 -6.95 15.56
C ALA A 42 3.17 -5.94 14.44
N SER A 43 2.49 -6.41 13.40
CA SER A 43 1.98 -5.55 12.33
C SER A 43 0.65 -6.09 11.86
N VAL A 44 -0.25 -5.20 11.50
CA VAL A 44 -1.52 -5.51 10.85
C VAL A 44 -1.64 -4.63 9.61
N MET A 45 -2.15 -5.20 8.52
CA MET A 45 -2.37 -4.48 7.26
C MET A 45 -3.77 -4.76 6.75
N GLN A 46 -4.40 -3.73 6.20
CA GLN A 46 -5.67 -3.79 5.51
C GLN A 46 -5.60 -3.02 4.21
N THR A 47 -5.99 -3.67 3.12
CA THR A 47 -6.19 -2.99 1.83
C THR A 47 -7.63 -2.47 1.75
N ILE A 48 -7.79 -1.19 1.43
CA ILE A 48 -9.08 -0.52 1.20
C ILE A 48 -9.14 -0.14 -0.28
N GLY A 49 -9.91 -0.90 -1.06
CA GLY A 49 -9.84 -0.82 -2.52
C GLY A 49 -8.46 -1.24 -3.03
N VAL A 50 -7.60 -0.27 -3.36
CA VAL A 50 -6.19 -0.49 -3.76
C VAL A 50 -5.20 0.20 -2.83
N THR A 51 -5.69 0.82 -1.76
CA THR A 51 -4.89 1.55 -0.78
C THR A 51 -4.51 0.65 0.37
N ASP A 52 -3.23 0.50 0.65
CA ASP A 52 -2.73 -0.29 1.77
C ASP A 52 -2.55 0.60 3.01
N VAL A 53 -3.08 0.14 4.13
CA VAL A 53 -2.94 0.75 5.45
C VAL A 53 -2.26 -0.25 6.37
N THR A 54 -1.09 0.11 6.91
CA THR A 54 -0.32 -0.76 7.78
C THR A 54 -0.09 -0.07 9.13
N ILE A 55 -0.30 -0.81 10.23
CA ILE A 55 0.04 -0.37 11.58
C ILE A 55 1.07 -1.36 12.14
N SER A 56 2.29 -0.87 12.43
CA SER A 56 3.36 -1.65 13.05
C SER A 56 3.61 -1.15 14.46
N TYR A 57 3.59 -2.03 15.45
CA TYR A 57 3.57 -1.65 16.85
C TYR A 57 4.20 -2.72 17.74
N TYR A 58 4.51 -2.36 18.99
CA TYR A 58 4.92 -3.32 20.00
C TYR A 58 3.80 -3.56 21.00
N ARG A 59 3.69 -4.79 21.49
CA ARG A 59 2.57 -5.31 22.26
C ARG A 59 2.91 -5.43 23.75
N PRO A 60 2.74 -4.36 24.56
CA PRO A 60 2.86 -4.50 26.01
C PRO A 60 1.73 -5.36 26.57
N ALA A 61 2.04 -6.08 27.66
CA ALA A 61 1.09 -6.87 28.43
C ALA A 61 0.60 -6.10 29.65
N ILE A 62 -0.60 -6.39 30.15
CA ILE A 62 -1.15 -5.81 31.37
C ILE A 62 -0.33 -6.25 32.59
N LYS A 63 -0.11 -7.54 32.76
CA LYS A 63 0.63 -8.13 33.91
C LYS A 63 0.17 -7.59 35.23
N GLY A 64 -1.14 -7.47 35.44
CA GLY A 64 -1.75 -7.00 36.69
C GLY A 64 -1.52 -5.52 37.02
N ARG A 65 -1.02 -4.71 36.08
CA ARG A 65 -0.76 -3.28 36.27
C ARG A 65 -1.99 -2.46 35.90
N THR A 66 -2.12 -1.28 36.52
CA THR A 66 -3.07 -0.25 36.05
C THR A 66 -2.59 0.30 34.72
N ILE A 67 -3.43 0.24 33.69
CA ILE A 67 -3.08 0.70 32.35
C ILE A 67 -3.43 2.17 32.18
N PHE A 68 -4.71 2.52 32.17
CA PHE A 68 -5.20 3.88 31.93
C PHE A 68 -5.74 4.48 33.23
N ALA A 69 -5.17 5.57 33.70
CA ALA A 69 -5.66 6.32 34.85
C ALA A 69 -5.12 7.76 34.87
N GLU A 70 -5.62 8.57 35.78
CA GLU A 70 -5.04 9.88 36.08
C GLU A 70 -3.59 9.71 36.58
N ALA A 71 -2.70 10.60 36.17
CA ALA A 71 -1.36 10.65 36.73
C ALA A 71 -1.42 11.13 38.19
N PRO A 72 -0.79 10.41 39.15
CA PRO A 72 -0.63 10.95 40.49
C PRO A 72 0.16 12.28 40.46
N PRO A 73 -0.08 13.21 41.43
CA PRO A 73 0.60 14.50 41.47
C PRO A 73 2.13 14.43 41.35
N GLU A 74 2.74 13.42 41.98
CA GLU A 74 4.17 13.20 41.91
C GLU A 74 4.65 12.79 40.49
N MET A 75 3.81 12.10 39.71
CA MET A 75 4.09 11.74 38.35
C MET A 75 3.97 12.97 37.44
N GLU A 76 2.96 13.81 37.67
CA GLU A 76 2.74 15.07 36.92
C GLU A 76 3.94 16.02 37.01
N THR A 77 4.65 16.06 38.15
CA THR A 77 5.85 16.92 38.29
C THR A 77 6.99 16.55 37.33
N ARG A 78 6.95 15.34 36.75
CA ARG A 78 7.93 14.87 35.78
C ARG A 78 7.56 15.21 34.33
N ALA A 79 6.33 15.68 34.10
CA ALA A 79 5.88 16.09 32.77
C ALA A 79 6.61 17.37 32.31
N LYS A 80 6.96 17.41 31.03
CA LYS A 80 7.64 18.56 30.41
C LYS A 80 6.81 19.04 29.21
N GLY A 81 5.89 19.98 29.46
CA GLY A 81 5.00 20.52 28.41
C GLY A 81 3.99 19.48 27.93
N GLU A 82 3.75 19.39 26.62
CA GLU A 82 2.99 18.26 26.01
C GLU A 82 3.77 16.95 26.14
N ALA A 83 4.90 17.00 26.82
CA ALA A 83 5.81 15.93 26.94
C ALA A 83 5.17 14.79 27.67
N THR A 84 5.54 13.73 27.19
CA THR A 84 5.16 12.42 27.55
C THR A 84 5.71 12.02 28.91
N LEU A 85 4.85 11.45 29.73
CA LEU A 85 5.23 10.62 30.85
C LEU A 85 5.52 9.16 30.39
N ASP A 86 5.67 8.96 29.10
CA ASP A 86 5.90 7.67 28.47
C ASP A 86 7.34 7.16 28.67
N ASN A 87 7.89 7.36 29.87
CA ASN A 87 9.21 6.86 30.27
C ASN A 87 9.08 5.69 31.25
N GLN A 88 9.32 4.48 30.74
CA GLN A 88 9.16 3.26 31.55
C GLN A 88 10.17 3.15 32.70
N ASN A 89 11.34 3.74 32.57
CA ASN A 89 12.41 3.60 33.55
C ASN A 89 12.18 4.43 34.82
N GLU A 90 11.24 5.37 34.76
CA GLU A 90 10.93 6.29 35.88
C GLU A 90 9.62 5.99 36.59
N ARG A 91 8.88 4.94 36.14
CA ARG A 91 7.61 4.59 36.79
C ARG A 91 7.81 3.92 38.14
N LYS A 92 7.10 4.42 39.14
CA LYS A 92 7.04 3.82 40.47
C LYS A 92 5.95 2.74 40.50
N PRO A 93 6.04 1.76 41.42
CA PRO A 93 4.97 0.80 41.65
C PRO A 93 3.63 1.52 41.88
N GLY A 94 2.57 1.08 41.21
CA GLY A 94 1.23 1.65 41.34
C GLY A 94 0.93 2.82 40.37
N GLU A 95 1.92 3.41 39.72
CA GLU A 95 1.67 4.42 38.68
C GLU A 95 1.09 3.78 37.41
N PRO A 96 0.14 4.46 36.75
CA PRO A 96 -0.44 3.95 35.51
C PRO A 96 0.60 3.84 34.39
N ILE A 97 0.45 2.83 33.55
CA ILE A 97 1.32 2.64 32.38
C ILE A 97 1.10 3.76 31.35
N VAL A 98 -0.15 4.17 31.19
CA VAL A 98 -0.57 5.21 30.24
C VAL A 98 -1.42 6.22 31.01
N PRO A 99 -0.80 7.27 31.56
CA PRO A 99 -1.52 8.32 32.26
C PRO A 99 -2.39 9.12 31.28
N TYR A 100 -3.57 9.55 31.74
CA TYR A 100 -4.43 10.44 30.98
C TYR A 100 -3.77 11.78 30.72
N ASN A 101 -4.19 12.44 29.63
CA ASN A 101 -3.77 13.80 29.22
C ASN A 101 -2.29 13.92 28.78
N HIS A 102 -1.56 12.82 28.63
CA HIS A 102 -0.16 12.82 28.19
C HIS A 102 0.02 12.04 26.89
N VAL A 103 0.96 12.51 26.07
CA VAL A 103 1.29 11.82 24.80
C VAL A 103 1.90 10.46 25.09
N TRP A 104 1.35 9.43 24.49
CA TRP A 104 1.78 8.04 24.55
C TRP A 104 1.99 7.49 23.14
N ARG A 105 3.06 6.72 22.93
CA ARG A 105 3.45 6.09 21.65
C ARG A 105 2.46 5.06 21.10
N ALA A 106 1.29 4.89 21.69
CA ALA A 106 0.27 3.88 21.37
C ALA A 106 0.82 2.44 21.28
N GLY A 107 1.81 2.11 22.14
CA GLY A 107 2.50 0.83 22.17
C GLY A 107 3.60 0.78 23.22
N ALA A 108 4.70 0.11 22.89
CA ALA A 108 5.92 0.02 23.70
C ALA A 108 7.15 0.08 22.78
N ASN A 109 8.35 0.23 23.35
CA ASN A 109 9.64 0.34 22.65
C ASN A 109 9.65 1.50 21.65
N ASP A 110 9.83 1.23 20.35
CA ASP A 110 9.73 2.26 19.30
C ASP A 110 8.29 2.80 19.20
N ALA A 111 8.16 3.98 18.65
CA ALA A 111 6.86 4.57 18.32
C ALA A 111 6.06 3.64 17.40
N THR A 112 4.76 3.55 17.63
CA THR A 112 3.85 2.86 16.70
C THR A 112 3.86 3.59 15.37
N VAL A 113 3.98 2.84 14.27
CA VAL A 113 4.06 3.39 12.91
C VAL A 113 2.76 3.12 12.18
N PHE A 114 2.17 4.16 11.62
CA PHE A 114 1.04 4.12 10.69
C PHE A 114 1.55 4.47 9.30
N GLN A 115 1.34 3.60 8.35
CA GLN A 115 1.73 3.80 6.95
C GLN A 115 0.51 3.67 6.05
N VAL A 116 0.37 4.59 5.12
CA VAL A 116 -0.70 4.58 4.13
C VAL A 116 -0.15 4.90 2.74
N SER A 117 -0.58 4.13 1.75
CA SER A 117 -0.02 4.20 0.39
C SER A 117 -0.62 5.29 -0.50
N ASP A 118 -1.76 5.85 -0.11
CA ASP A 118 -2.47 6.93 -0.82
C ASP A 118 -3.07 7.91 0.17
N ASP A 119 -3.56 9.06 -0.32
CA ASP A 119 -4.29 10.03 0.48
C ASP A 119 -5.59 9.42 1.02
N VAL A 120 -5.83 9.59 2.31
CA VAL A 120 -7.01 9.06 3.00
C VAL A 120 -7.69 10.13 3.86
N LEU A 121 -8.88 9.80 4.36
CA LEU A 121 -9.51 10.51 5.46
C LEU A 121 -9.37 9.65 6.73
N VAL A 122 -8.93 10.25 7.83
CA VAL A 122 -8.94 9.61 9.15
C VAL A 122 -9.99 10.33 10.00
N ASN A 123 -11.02 9.60 10.44
CA ASN A 123 -12.21 10.21 11.07
C ASN A 123 -12.73 11.44 10.32
N GLY A 124 -12.76 11.36 8.97
CA GLY A 124 -13.21 12.44 8.09
C GLY A 124 -12.18 13.56 7.83
N GLN A 125 -11.00 13.53 8.44
CA GLN A 125 -9.96 14.55 8.27
C GLN A 125 -8.87 14.05 7.30
N PRO A 126 -8.37 14.90 6.38
CA PRO A 126 -7.43 14.47 5.35
C PRO A 126 -6.05 14.15 5.93
N LEU A 127 -5.48 13.02 5.51
CA LEU A 127 -4.11 12.62 5.76
C LEU A 127 -3.47 12.20 4.43
N LYS A 128 -2.30 12.74 4.12
CA LYS A 128 -1.55 12.42 2.91
C LYS A 128 -0.98 11.00 2.94
N ALA A 129 -0.72 10.45 1.77
CA ALA A 129 0.08 9.23 1.64
C ALA A 129 1.43 9.42 2.36
N GLY A 130 1.85 8.42 3.14
CA GLY A 130 3.10 8.54 3.88
C GLY A 130 3.24 7.57 5.04
N THR A 131 4.28 7.82 5.82
CA THR A 131 4.59 7.08 7.05
C THR A 131 4.62 8.05 8.21
N TYR A 132 3.94 7.70 9.28
CA TYR A 132 3.74 8.55 10.47
C TYR A 132 3.99 7.74 11.74
N SER A 133 4.45 8.37 12.82
CA SER A 133 4.21 7.78 14.12
C SER A 133 2.75 7.99 14.53
N LEU A 134 2.14 6.95 15.07
CA LEU A 134 0.81 7.01 15.67
C LEU A 134 0.98 7.09 17.18
N SER A 135 0.71 8.26 17.72
CA SER A 135 0.65 8.50 19.15
C SER A 135 -0.77 8.80 19.60
N ALA A 136 -1.02 8.73 20.89
CA ALA A 136 -2.31 9.06 21.47
C ALA A 136 -2.15 9.91 22.73
N ILE A 137 -3.09 10.81 22.97
CA ILE A 137 -3.33 11.43 24.28
C ILE A 137 -4.62 10.79 24.81
N PRO A 138 -4.54 9.83 25.70
CA PRO A 138 -5.71 9.21 26.30
C PRO A 138 -6.43 10.20 27.20
N GLY A 139 -7.73 10.16 27.19
CA GLY A 139 -8.60 10.82 28.14
C GLY A 139 -9.68 9.86 28.61
N LYS A 140 -10.38 10.20 29.67
CA LYS A 140 -11.45 9.35 30.23
C LYS A 140 -12.58 9.15 29.22
N ASP A 141 -13.02 10.21 28.54
CA ASP A 141 -14.19 10.21 27.69
C ASP A 141 -13.84 10.41 26.20
N GLU A 142 -12.67 10.96 25.92
CA GLU A 142 -12.21 11.24 24.57
C GLU A 142 -10.68 11.12 24.47
N TRP A 143 -10.21 10.49 23.42
CA TRP A 143 -8.79 10.39 23.08
C TRP A 143 -8.45 11.32 21.92
N THR A 144 -7.23 11.83 21.88
CA THR A 144 -6.66 12.44 20.68
C THR A 144 -5.66 11.49 20.06
N LEU A 145 -5.89 11.07 18.81
CA LEU A 145 -4.91 10.32 18.03
C LEU A 145 -4.08 11.30 17.22
N ILE A 146 -2.76 11.08 17.19
CA ILE A 146 -1.78 11.99 16.59
C ILE A 146 -1.00 11.21 15.52
N PHE A 147 -1.01 11.71 14.31
CA PHE A 147 -0.19 11.23 13.19
C PHE A 147 0.94 12.25 12.99
N ASN A 148 2.16 11.86 13.37
CA ASN A 148 3.30 12.77 13.38
C ASN A 148 4.36 12.33 12.37
N ASN A 149 4.97 13.28 11.66
CA ASN A 149 5.95 13.02 10.61
C ASN A 149 7.28 12.42 11.12
N ASP A 150 7.53 12.45 12.43
CA ASP A 150 8.69 11.82 13.05
C ASP A 150 8.35 10.40 13.50
N TYR A 151 8.56 9.43 12.63
CA TYR A 151 8.18 8.02 12.87
C TYR A 151 9.34 7.11 13.30
N GLY A 152 10.56 7.63 13.38
CA GLY A 152 11.75 6.84 13.71
C GLY A 152 12.20 6.92 15.17
N GLN A 153 11.39 7.51 16.06
CA GLN A 153 11.78 7.75 17.45
C GLN A 153 11.52 6.56 18.37
N TRP A 154 12.34 6.45 19.41
CA TRP A 154 12.10 5.56 20.52
C TRP A 154 11.09 6.20 21.49
N GLY A 155 9.99 5.53 21.75
CA GLY A 155 8.96 6.09 22.64
C GLY A 155 8.30 7.34 22.06
N ALA A 156 7.96 8.26 22.94
CA ALA A 156 7.48 9.58 22.60
C ALA A 156 8.32 10.70 23.27
N PHE A 157 9.57 10.41 23.64
CA PHE A 157 10.44 11.37 24.36
C PHE A 157 10.82 12.58 23.54
N SER A 158 10.98 12.40 22.23
CA SER A 158 11.34 13.45 21.28
C SER A 158 10.11 13.97 20.53
N TYR A 159 8.91 13.70 21.06
CA TYR A 159 7.70 14.18 20.46
C TYR A 159 7.70 15.72 20.32
N ASP A 160 7.42 16.17 19.10
CA ASP A 160 7.31 17.60 18.75
C ASP A 160 5.99 17.81 18.01
N ALA A 161 5.08 18.54 18.66
CA ALA A 161 3.76 18.89 18.11
C ALA A 161 3.84 19.67 16.77
N LYS A 162 4.96 20.36 16.49
CA LYS A 162 5.16 21.06 15.22
C LYS A 162 5.30 20.12 14.03
N LYS A 163 5.60 18.84 14.29
CA LYS A 163 5.69 17.79 13.27
C LYS A 163 4.39 17.03 13.07
N ASP A 164 3.31 17.39 13.78
CA ASP A 164 2.02 16.74 13.60
C ASP A 164 1.49 17.00 12.19
N ALA A 165 1.19 15.93 11.48
CA ALA A 165 0.49 15.99 10.20
C ALA A 165 -1.02 16.05 10.42
N LEU A 166 -1.52 15.36 11.46
CA LEU A 166 -2.95 15.30 11.77
C LEU A 166 -3.17 14.96 13.25
N ARG A 167 -4.17 15.59 13.86
CA ARG A 167 -4.78 15.18 15.13
C ARG A 167 -6.27 14.93 14.94
N VAL A 168 -6.76 13.77 15.38
CA VAL A 168 -8.19 13.45 15.34
C VAL A 168 -8.69 13.00 16.69
N LYS A 169 -9.97 13.26 16.97
CA LYS A 169 -10.64 12.78 18.17
C LYS A 169 -11.18 11.38 17.94
N ALA A 170 -11.08 10.55 18.98
CA ALA A 170 -11.62 9.20 19.00
C ALA A 170 -12.29 8.94 20.36
N LYS A 171 -13.46 8.32 20.35
CA LYS A 171 -14.19 8.02 21.58
C LYS A 171 -13.84 6.62 22.06
N PRO A 172 -13.24 6.45 23.26
CA PRO A 172 -12.97 5.13 23.80
C PRO A 172 -14.29 4.40 24.10
N GLN A 173 -14.27 3.09 23.90
CA GLN A 173 -15.40 2.20 24.15
C GLN A 173 -14.99 1.16 25.18
N ALA A 174 -15.83 0.96 26.21
CA ALA A 174 -15.66 -0.14 27.14
C ALA A 174 -16.03 -1.46 26.44
N VAL A 175 -15.18 -2.47 26.59
CA VAL A 175 -15.41 -3.81 26.05
C VAL A 175 -15.42 -4.85 27.18
N PRO A 176 -16.30 -5.87 27.11
CA PRO A 176 -16.48 -6.80 28.23
C PRO A 176 -15.26 -7.70 28.47
N GLN A 177 -14.55 -8.07 27.39
CA GLN A 177 -13.39 -8.94 27.46
C GLN A 177 -12.10 -8.13 27.59
N SER A 178 -11.29 -8.44 28.61
CA SER A 178 -9.96 -7.85 28.77
C SER A 178 -9.00 -8.41 27.73
N GLN A 179 -8.26 -7.50 27.09
CA GLN A 179 -7.21 -7.80 26.13
C GLN A 179 -5.84 -7.68 26.82
N GLU A 180 -5.20 -8.80 27.15
CA GLU A 180 -3.93 -8.83 27.90
C GLU A 180 -2.79 -8.14 27.16
N LEU A 181 -2.61 -8.44 25.87
CA LEU A 181 -1.60 -7.81 25.02
C LEU A 181 -2.26 -6.74 24.16
N LEU A 182 -1.72 -5.53 24.14
CA LEU A 182 -2.16 -4.49 23.22
C LEU A 182 -2.26 -5.04 21.79
N VAL A 183 -3.34 -4.74 21.07
CA VAL A 183 -3.58 -5.16 19.70
C VAL A 183 -4.22 -4.05 18.88
N PHE A 184 -3.80 -3.94 17.61
CA PHE A 184 -4.54 -3.25 16.58
C PHE A 184 -5.20 -4.28 15.66
N ASN A 185 -6.41 -4.00 15.21
CA ASN A 185 -7.12 -4.75 14.17
C ASN A 185 -7.95 -3.81 13.31
N PHE A 186 -8.40 -4.30 12.15
CA PHE A 186 -9.32 -3.60 11.27
C PHE A 186 -10.65 -4.36 11.23
N ASP A 187 -11.71 -3.74 11.75
CA ASP A 187 -13.08 -4.29 11.74
C ASP A 187 -14.08 -3.20 12.20
N PRO A 188 -15.18 -2.92 11.44
CA PRO A 188 -15.51 -3.46 10.13
C PRO A 188 -14.70 -2.91 8.98
N VAL A 189 -14.77 -3.61 7.84
CA VAL A 189 -14.18 -3.20 6.55
C VAL A 189 -15.30 -3.07 5.52
N THR A 190 -15.28 -2.00 4.73
CA THR A 190 -16.20 -1.74 3.62
C THR A 190 -15.44 -1.62 2.28
N ALA A 191 -16.15 -1.31 1.21
CA ALA A 191 -15.53 -1.13 -0.11
C ALA A 191 -14.53 0.05 -0.17
N ASN A 192 -14.71 1.08 0.70
CA ASN A 192 -13.91 2.30 0.67
C ASN A 192 -13.39 2.72 2.06
N SER A 193 -13.64 1.96 3.10
CA SER A 193 -13.17 2.29 4.45
C SER A 193 -12.89 1.06 5.31
N ALA A 194 -12.07 1.26 6.35
CA ALA A 194 -11.88 0.29 7.40
C ALA A 194 -11.82 1.01 8.76
N THR A 195 -12.36 0.39 9.80
CA THR A 195 -12.21 0.88 11.16
C THR A 195 -11.01 0.20 11.81
N ALA A 196 -9.97 0.97 12.09
CA ALA A 196 -8.86 0.53 12.91
C ALA A 196 -9.24 0.64 14.39
N ASN A 197 -8.95 -0.39 15.17
CA ASN A 197 -9.23 -0.42 16.61
C ASN A 197 -7.93 -0.66 17.38
N LEU A 198 -7.58 0.24 18.29
CA LEU A 198 -6.60 -0.02 19.33
C LEU A 198 -7.32 -0.66 20.50
N ARG A 199 -6.93 -1.88 20.90
CA ARG A 199 -7.54 -2.59 22.01
C ARG A 199 -6.49 -2.98 23.04
N TRP A 200 -6.74 -2.61 24.30
CA TRP A 200 -5.91 -3.01 25.43
C TRP A 200 -6.74 -2.95 26.72
N GLU A 201 -6.55 -3.89 27.62
CA GLU A 201 -7.41 -4.05 28.79
C GLU A 201 -8.89 -4.18 28.37
N LYS A 202 -9.78 -3.42 28.94
CA LYS A 202 -11.21 -3.34 28.59
C LYS A 202 -11.55 -2.10 27.77
N VAL A 203 -10.56 -1.53 27.06
CA VAL A 203 -10.73 -0.34 26.25
C VAL A 203 -10.50 -0.68 24.79
N SER A 204 -11.40 -0.20 23.92
CA SER A 204 -11.25 -0.16 22.47
C SER A 204 -11.35 1.29 22.01
N VAL A 205 -10.40 1.73 21.17
CA VAL A 205 -10.40 3.07 20.61
C VAL A 205 -10.48 2.95 19.09
N PRO A 206 -11.69 3.06 18.51
CA PRO A 206 -11.88 2.99 17.07
C PRO A 206 -11.54 4.29 16.38
N PHE A 207 -10.98 4.19 15.15
CA PHE A 207 -10.88 5.30 14.21
C PHE A 207 -11.03 4.78 12.78
N THR A 208 -11.73 5.54 11.95
CA THR A 208 -12.00 5.15 10.57
C THR A 208 -10.92 5.67 9.65
N VAL A 209 -10.47 4.81 8.73
CA VAL A 209 -9.64 5.18 7.59
C VAL A 209 -10.49 5.00 6.33
N GLU A 210 -10.63 6.05 5.53
CA GLU A 210 -11.49 6.06 4.35
C GLU A 210 -10.72 6.53 3.11
N VAL A 211 -10.89 5.83 2.01
CA VAL A 211 -10.46 6.25 0.67
C VAL A 211 -11.65 6.93 0.01
N LYS A 212 -11.59 8.24 -0.18
CA LYS A 212 -12.71 9.04 -0.68
C LYS A 212 -13.23 8.59 -2.04
N ASP A 213 -12.33 8.20 -2.95
CA ASP A 213 -12.66 7.69 -4.28
C ASP A 213 -11.68 6.58 -4.68
N VAL A 214 -12.04 5.35 -4.38
CA VAL A 214 -11.24 4.15 -4.69
C VAL A 214 -10.99 4.02 -6.19
N LYS A 215 -11.97 4.39 -7.03
CA LYS A 215 -11.83 4.29 -8.49
C LYS A 215 -10.85 5.32 -9.03
N ALA A 216 -10.86 6.54 -8.50
CA ALA A 216 -9.89 7.57 -8.88
C ALA A 216 -8.46 7.18 -8.49
N VAL A 217 -8.27 6.62 -7.28
CA VAL A 217 -6.96 6.12 -6.83
C VAL A 217 -6.48 4.98 -7.73
N TRP A 218 -7.35 4.00 -8.00
CA TRP A 218 -7.04 2.88 -8.89
C TRP A 218 -6.65 3.37 -10.29
N ARG A 219 -7.41 4.34 -10.87
CA ARG A 219 -7.10 4.94 -12.17
C ARG A 219 -5.74 5.60 -12.17
N ALA A 220 -5.46 6.47 -11.20
CA ALA A 220 -4.18 7.18 -11.11
C ALA A 220 -2.98 6.22 -11.03
N ARG A 221 -3.10 5.15 -10.26
CA ARG A 221 -2.07 4.10 -10.16
C ARG A 221 -1.89 3.34 -11.48
N THR A 222 -3.02 3.01 -12.14
CA THR A 222 -3.02 2.31 -13.43
C THR A 222 -2.36 3.18 -14.50
N ASP A 223 -2.69 4.46 -14.58
CA ASP A 223 -2.08 5.41 -15.51
C ASP A 223 -0.58 5.57 -15.27
N ALA A 224 -0.17 5.67 -14.01
CA ALA A 224 1.25 5.71 -13.63
C ALA A 224 2.00 4.43 -14.03
N LEU A 225 1.38 3.25 -13.82
CA LEU A 225 1.95 1.97 -14.23
C LEU A 225 2.12 1.87 -15.75
N ILE A 226 1.11 2.29 -16.52
CA ILE A 226 1.16 2.33 -17.97
C ILE A 226 2.26 3.29 -18.44
N ALA A 227 2.34 4.49 -17.85
CA ALA A 227 3.35 5.49 -18.19
C ALA A 227 4.78 5.00 -17.89
N ALA A 228 4.97 4.28 -16.78
CA ALA A 228 6.26 3.68 -16.43
C ALA A 228 6.66 2.50 -17.33
N ASN A 229 5.71 1.91 -18.08
CA ASN A 229 5.90 0.74 -18.92
C ASN A 229 5.32 0.95 -20.33
N PRO A 230 5.79 1.95 -21.10
CA PRO A 230 5.15 2.39 -22.34
C PRO A 230 5.15 1.34 -23.47
N ALA A 231 5.99 0.31 -23.39
CA ALA A 231 6.04 -0.79 -24.35
C ALA A 231 5.14 -1.97 -23.96
N ASN A 232 4.47 -1.91 -22.81
CA ASN A 232 3.63 -2.99 -22.32
C ASN A 232 2.18 -2.79 -22.77
N GLU A 233 1.72 -3.55 -23.76
CA GLU A 233 0.36 -3.51 -24.28
C GLU A 233 -0.67 -4.20 -23.39
N VAL A 234 -0.23 -4.96 -22.38
CA VAL A 234 -1.12 -5.77 -21.51
C VAL A 234 -1.77 -4.90 -20.44
N PHE A 235 -1.06 -3.98 -19.83
CA PHE A 235 -1.61 -3.14 -18.76
C PHE A 235 -2.81 -2.30 -19.23
N PRO A 236 -2.79 -1.64 -20.41
CA PRO A 236 -3.98 -0.97 -20.91
C PRO A 236 -5.16 -1.92 -21.18
N ILE A 237 -4.93 -3.17 -21.61
CA ILE A 237 -6.01 -4.15 -21.79
C ILE A 237 -6.66 -4.50 -20.43
N GLN A 238 -5.86 -4.66 -19.39
CA GLN A 238 -6.39 -4.92 -18.05
C GLN A 238 -7.25 -3.76 -17.56
N ALA A 239 -6.78 -2.53 -17.77
CA ALA A 239 -7.56 -1.33 -17.46
C ALA A 239 -8.88 -1.30 -18.25
N ALA A 240 -8.84 -1.55 -19.55
CA ALA A 240 -10.01 -1.61 -20.42
C ALA A 240 -11.05 -2.61 -19.92
N ASN A 241 -10.61 -3.80 -19.53
CA ASN A 241 -11.50 -4.83 -19.00
C ASN A 241 -12.16 -4.41 -17.68
N THR A 242 -11.45 -3.72 -16.79
CA THR A 242 -12.00 -3.20 -15.54
C THR A 242 -13.09 -2.16 -15.81
N PHE A 243 -12.86 -1.20 -16.72
CA PHE A 243 -13.88 -0.23 -17.11
C PHE A 243 -15.06 -0.88 -17.82
N ALA A 244 -14.81 -1.89 -18.65
CA ALA A 244 -15.88 -2.63 -19.32
C ALA A 244 -16.79 -3.40 -18.35
N ALA A 245 -16.22 -3.96 -17.28
CA ALA A 245 -17.00 -4.61 -16.21
C ALA A 245 -17.96 -3.62 -15.51
N ASP A 246 -17.54 -2.37 -15.38
CA ASP A 246 -18.39 -1.26 -14.86
C ASP A 246 -19.31 -0.65 -15.94
N LYS A 247 -19.33 -1.19 -17.16
CA LYS A 247 -20.06 -0.66 -18.33
C LYS A 247 -19.66 0.77 -18.71
N ASN A 248 -18.47 1.20 -18.33
CA ASN A 248 -17.88 2.47 -18.74
C ASN A 248 -17.16 2.27 -20.10
N TRP A 249 -17.96 2.21 -21.16
CA TRP A 249 -17.50 1.81 -22.50
C TRP A 249 -16.49 2.79 -23.09
N ASP A 250 -16.67 4.08 -22.87
CA ASP A 250 -15.78 5.12 -23.42
C ASP A 250 -14.36 5.00 -22.86
N GLU A 251 -14.23 4.85 -21.54
CA GLU A 251 -12.93 4.63 -20.92
C GLU A 251 -12.35 3.25 -21.31
N ALA A 252 -13.17 2.22 -21.38
CA ALA A 252 -12.72 0.90 -21.81
C ALA A 252 -12.14 0.95 -23.24
N LEU A 253 -12.81 1.64 -24.16
CA LEU A 253 -12.32 1.83 -25.52
C LEU A 253 -11.04 2.66 -25.59
N LYS A 254 -10.94 3.73 -24.82
CA LYS A 254 -9.73 4.55 -24.72
C LYS A 254 -8.51 3.72 -24.33
N TYR A 255 -8.63 2.87 -23.30
CA TYR A 255 -7.50 2.05 -22.84
C TYR A 255 -7.17 0.92 -23.79
N VAL A 256 -8.16 0.24 -24.40
CA VAL A 256 -7.87 -0.81 -25.38
C VAL A 256 -7.25 -0.24 -26.65
N ASP A 257 -7.64 0.96 -27.06
CA ASP A 257 -7.02 1.65 -28.21
C ASP A 257 -5.57 2.05 -27.91
N LEU A 258 -5.27 2.45 -26.67
CA LEU A 258 -3.89 2.68 -26.23
C LEU A 258 -3.05 1.41 -26.32
N SER A 259 -3.59 0.24 -25.92
CA SER A 259 -2.91 -1.05 -26.11
C SER A 259 -2.61 -1.34 -27.57
N ILE A 260 -3.60 -1.18 -28.44
CA ILE A 260 -3.47 -1.45 -29.88
C ILE A 260 -2.45 -0.49 -30.52
N LYS A 261 -2.43 0.78 -30.10
CA LYS A 261 -1.43 1.77 -30.53
C LYS A 261 -0.03 1.39 -30.09
N THR A 262 0.13 0.86 -28.89
CA THR A 262 1.43 0.39 -28.36
C THR A 262 1.93 -0.81 -29.17
N LYS A 263 1.07 -1.81 -29.32
CA LYS A 263 1.34 -3.01 -30.14
C LYS A 263 0.02 -3.66 -30.58
N PRO A 264 -0.27 -3.67 -31.89
CA PRO A 264 -1.46 -4.35 -32.41
C PRO A 264 -1.29 -5.87 -32.29
N THR A 265 -1.98 -6.48 -31.31
CA THR A 265 -2.00 -7.92 -31.08
C THR A 265 -3.40 -8.48 -31.23
N PHE A 266 -3.52 -9.79 -31.50
CA PHE A 266 -4.81 -10.48 -31.46
C PHE A 266 -5.57 -10.21 -30.14
N ARG A 267 -4.86 -10.23 -29.02
CA ARG A 267 -5.42 -10.00 -27.68
C ARG A 267 -6.06 -8.60 -27.56
N GLY A 268 -5.36 -7.55 -27.98
CA GLY A 268 -5.86 -6.17 -27.92
C GLY A 268 -7.06 -5.97 -28.84
N LEU A 269 -6.95 -6.44 -30.09
CA LEU A 269 -8.01 -6.29 -31.10
C LEU A 269 -9.27 -7.10 -30.71
N SER A 270 -9.13 -8.33 -30.22
CA SER A 270 -10.26 -9.16 -29.76
C SER A 270 -10.92 -8.59 -28.49
N ALA A 271 -10.14 -7.95 -27.59
CA ALA A 271 -10.68 -7.22 -26.45
C ALA A 271 -11.53 -6.02 -26.92
N LYS A 272 -11.02 -5.21 -27.89
CA LYS A 272 -11.79 -4.09 -28.47
C LYS A 272 -13.10 -4.57 -29.08
N ALA A 273 -13.06 -5.62 -29.90
CA ALA A 273 -14.26 -6.19 -30.51
C ALA A 273 -15.29 -6.62 -29.45
N THR A 274 -14.82 -7.26 -28.38
CA THR A 274 -15.69 -7.70 -27.27
C THR A 274 -16.30 -6.51 -26.53
N ILE A 275 -15.52 -5.46 -26.24
CA ILE A 275 -16.00 -4.25 -25.58
C ILE A 275 -17.09 -3.57 -26.44
N LEU A 276 -16.84 -3.40 -27.74
CA LEU A 276 -17.79 -2.82 -28.69
C LEU A 276 -19.10 -3.64 -28.78
N HIS A 277 -18.99 -4.98 -28.81
CA HIS A 277 -20.17 -5.86 -28.81
C HIS A 277 -21.00 -5.66 -27.54
N ASN A 278 -20.36 -5.69 -26.38
CA ASN A 278 -21.03 -5.50 -25.09
C ASN A 278 -21.64 -4.10 -24.92
N ALA A 279 -21.07 -3.10 -25.61
CA ALA A 279 -21.58 -1.73 -25.69
C ALA A 279 -22.76 -1.58 -26.67
N GLY A 280 -23.15 -2.64 -27.38
CA GLY A 280 -24.23 -2.60 -28.39
C GLY A 280 -23.80 -2.02 -29.74
N ARG A 281 -22.52 -1.74 -29.97
CA ARG A 281 -21.95 -1.17 -31.20
C ARG A 281 -21.67 -2.27 -32.23
N LYS A 282 -22.72 -2.88 -32.76
CA LYS A 282 -22.66 -4.14 -33.53
C LYS A 282 -21.71 -4.05 -34.73
N ASP A 283 -21.90 -3.08 -35.62
CA ASP A 283 -21.10 -2.99 -36.85
C ASP A 283 -19.62 -2.77 -36.58
N GLU A 284 -19.31 -1.91 -35.61
CA GLU A 284 -17.95 -1.65 -35.21
C GLU A 284 -17.31 -2.87 -34.53
N SER A 285 -18.09 -3.62 -33.74
CA SER A 285 -17.61 -4.84 -33.10
C SER A 285 -17.22 -5.91 -34.13
N LEU A 286 -18.02 -6.07 -35.17
CA LEU A 286 -17.74 -7.03 -36.25
C LEU A 286 -16.51 -6.62 -37.06
N ALA A 287 -16.38 -5.32 -37.41
CA ALA A 287 -15.20 -4.82 -38.08
C ALA A 287 -13.91 -5.02 -37.25
N ALA A 288 -13.95 -4.76 -35.93
CA ALA A 288 -12.84 -5.00 -35.04
C ALA A 288 -12.54 -6.51 -34.87
N ALA A 289 -13.57 -7.36 -34.88
CA ALA A 289 -13.41 -8.81 -34.83
C ALA A 289 -12.70 -9.36 -36.06
N ASP A 290 -13.05 -8.88 -37.24
CA ASP A 290 -12.42 -9.30 -38.49
C ASP A 290 -10.92 -8.90 -38.47
N GLN A 291 -10.57 -7.71 -37.97
CA GLN A 291 -9.17 -7.28 -37.80
C GLN A 291 -8.43 -8.19 -36.80
N ALA A 292 -9.08 -8.55 -35.67
CA ALA A 292 -8.50 -9.42 -34.67
C ALA A 292 -8.18 -10.82 -35.26
N ILE A 293 -9.12 -11.42 -35.98
CA ILE A 293 -8.96 -12.73 -36.61
C ILE A 293 -7.84 -12.68 -37.66
N ALA A 294 -7.82 -11.66 -38.52
CA ALA A 294 -6.76 -11.51 -39.51
C ALA A 294 -5.38 -11.39 -38.85
N LYS A 295 -5.26 -10.60 -37.77
CA LYS A 295 -3.99 -10.42 -37.04
C LYS A 295 -3.58 -11.72 -36.33
N GLY A 296 -4.53 -12.42 -35.70
CA GLY A 296 -4.26 -13.69 -35.02
C GLY A 296 -3.72 -14.75 -36.01
N LYS A 297 -4.36 -14.89 -37.17
CA LYS A 297 -3.90 -15.83 -38.21
C LYS A 297 -2.51 -15.44 -38.75
N ALA A 298 -2.26 -14.16 -38.96
CA ALA A 298 -0.95 -13.68 -39.42
C ALA A 298 0.16 -13.95 -38.38
N ASP A 299 -0.17 -13.92 -37.10
CA ASP A 299 0.76 -14.17 -35.98
C ASP A 299 0.85 -15.67 -35.59
N GLY A 300 0.12 -16.56 -36.27
CA GLY A 300 0.07 -17.98 -35.95
C GLY A 300 -0.67 -18.32 -34.64
N VAL A 301 -1.55 -17.43 -34.18
CA VAL A 301 -2.39 -17.62 -32.98
C VAL A 301 -3.65 -18.39 -33.36
N ASP A 302 -4.06 -19.37 -32.53
CA ASP A 302 -5.35 -20.03 -32.70
C ASP A 302 -6.50 -19.06 -32.43
N THR A 303 -7.27 -18.75 -33.46
CA THR A 303 -8.42 -17.82 -33.41
C THR A 303 -9.77 -18.54 -33.36
N SER A 304 -9.80 -19.88 -33.42
CA SER A 304 -11.02 -20.70 -33.61
C SER A 304 -12.12 -20.43 -32.57
N ALA A 305 -11.76 -20.33 -31.29
CA ALA A 305 -12.69 -20.02 -30.21
C ALA A 305 -13.29 -18.61 -30.33
N PHE A 306 -12.50 -17.63 -30.79
CA PHE A 306 -12.97 -16.27 -31.01
C PHE A 306 -13.87 -16.20 -32.25
N GLU A 307 -13.51 -16.86 -33.35
CA GLU A 307 -14.34 -16.96 -34.56
C GLU A 307 -15.71 -17.55 -34.28
N LYS A 308 -15.78 -18.62 -33.47
CA LYS A 308 -17.06 -19.21 -33.03
C LYS A 308 -17.91 -18.21 -32.25
N ARG A 309 -17.31 -17.43 -31.34
CA ARG A 309 -18.03 -16.39 -30.61
C ARG A 309 -18.54 -15.29 -31.50
N VAL A 310 -17.75 -14.84 -32.48
CA VAL A 310 -18.14 -13.81 -33.46
C VAL A 310 -19.27 -14.30 -34.36
N ALA A 311 -19.28 -15.58 -34.73
CA ALA A 311 -20.39 -16.18 -35.48
C ALA A 311 -21.71 -16.10 -34.68
N GLY A 312 -21.68 -16.33 -33.37
CA GLY A 312 -22.81 -16.09 -32.48
C GLY A 312 -23.30 -14.63 -32.48
N TRP A 313 -22.39 -13.66 -32.50
CA TRP A 313 -22.76 -12.24 -32.59
C TRP A 313 -23.48 -11.88 -33.90
N LYS A 314 -23.11 -12.53 -35.01
CA LYS A 314 -23.75 -12.34 -36.33
C LYS A 314 -25.15 -12.92 -36.36
N SER A 315 -25.37 -14.08 -35.71
CA SER A 315 -26.68 -14.75 -35.67
C SER A 315 -27.62 -14.23 -34.59
N GLY A 316 -27.16 -13.40 -33.67
CA GLY A 316 -27.99 -12.86 -32.57
C GLY A 316 -28.23 -13.87 -31.44
N THR A 317 -27.39 -14.90 -31.32
CA THR A 317 -27.42 -15.94 -30.28
C THR A 317 -26.31 -15.74 -29.25
#